data_3b37460acb6cb5ff04392124aafc2ce0
#
_entry.id   3b37460acb6cb5ff04392124aafc2ce0
#
_cell.length_a   1.000
_cell.length_b   1.000
_cell.length_c   1.000
_cell.angle_alpha   90.00
_cell.angle_beta   90.00
_cell.angle_gamma   90.00
#
_symmetry.space_group_name_H-M   'P 1'
#
loop_
_entity.id
_entity.type
_entity.pdbx_description
1 polymer ?
#
loop_
_entity_poly.entity_id
_entity_poly.type
_entity_poly.pdbx_seq_one_letter_code
_entity_poly.pdbx_strand_id
1 'polypeptide(L)'
;MLLSFRVENHKSVRHEQQLLLTPTYEDAHPENADWEATTVAGIFGANASGKSNLLDALVYMRDTVRWSMSTGEPGGGIARSSFALDLDADEEPSTFVVDLMLSGVRHTYGFAVDDESVVEEWLYTYPKRRKRVLFERDGAEFSFGEGVPAKLRQVRDITGPNVLFLTVAARASNADVEPIYRWFSEALLFAEERGTAAPSWLRGRRATEEQMTRLGELLSSAGTGVRSVELRNPGGLSKDEEVEEETPSGEFSSEDMNIVIQASLPPLDRIVQRPVRLDSRRPWPRPELLFHHGEGDRSRPLAWREESKGTRTLTALGYEAQRVLEAGGVLIVDEIDASLHPYLSARVISLFRSETHNPHGAQLVFTSHDAALLGRIRGEEVLKRDHIWFVDKDGEGRSTLYPLSDFKPRGDDNRARRYLTGRYGAVPDVDDELFQRALVRRVAEGDDGVEGVTE
;
A
#
# COMPACT_ATOMS: atom_id res chain seq x y z
N MET A 1 10.44 11.39 -3.30
CA MET A 1 8.96 11.54 -3.49
C MET A 1 8.51 10.72 -4.68
N LEU A 2 7.32 10.15 -4.64
CA LEU A 2 6.62 9.55 -5.78
C LEU A 2 5.98 10.68 -6.60
N LEU A 3 6.28 10.74 -7.90
CA LEU A 3 5.69 11.72 -8.83
C LEU A 3 4.52 11.12 -9.61
N SER A 4 4.66 9.86 -10.04
CA SER A 4 3.57 9.12 -10.67
C SER A 4 3.74 7.62 -10.49
N PHE A 5 2.61 6.90 -10.58
CA PHE A 5 2.57 5.44 -10.69
C PHE A 5 1.66 5.05 -11.86
N ARG A 6 2.13 4.13 -12.69
CA ARG A 6 1.36 3.57 -13.82
C ARG A 6 1.31 2.06 -13.70
N VAL A 7 0.17 1.50 -14.05
CA VAL A 7 -0.08 0.07 -14.04
C VAL A 7 -0.96 -0.34 -15.21
N GLU A 8 -0.68 -1.47 -15.82
CA GLU A 8 -1.47 -2.08 -16.89
C GLU A 8 -1.54 -3.59 -16.69
N ASN A 9 -2.66 -4.17 -17.09
CA ASN A 9 -2.93 -5.61 -17.03
C ASN A 9 -2.70 -6.22 -15.64
N HIS A 10 -3.36 -5.63 -14.61
CA HIS A 10 -3.27 -6.14 -13.25
C HIS A 10 -4.66 -6.19 -12.58
N LYS A 11 -5.12 -7.38 -12.19
CA LYS A 11 -6.41 -7.62 -11.51
C LYS A 11 -7.60 -7.00 -12.27
N SER A 12 -8.16 -5.89 -11.81
CA SER A 12 -9.26 -5.19 -12.51
C SER A 12 -8.78 -4.06 -13.42
N VAL A 13 -7.49 -3.81 -13.48
CA VAL A 13 -6.88 -2.82 -14.40
C VAL A 13 -6.50 -3.52 -15.69
N ARG A 14 -7.27 -3.31 -16.77
CA ARG A 14 -7.02 -3.91 -18.09
C ARG A 14 -6.06 -3.07 -18.93
N HIS A 15 -6.32 -1.77 -19.02
CA HIS A 15 -5.51 -0.80 -19.76
C HIS A 15 -4.73 0.08 -18.81
N GLU A 16 -3.67 0.73 -19.30
CA GLU A 16 -2.83 1.61 -18.50
C GLU A 16 -3.66 2.62 -17.68
N GLN A 17 -3.45 2.63 -16.38
CA GLN A 17 -3.96 3.63 -15.46
C GLN A 17 -2.81 4.37 -14.81
N GLN A 18 -2.97 5.68 -14.62
CA GLN A 18 -1.94 6.53 -14.06
C GLN A 18 -2.45 7.31 -12.84
N LEU A 19 -1.78 7.15 -11.71
CA LEU A 19 -1.88 8.04 -10.56
C LEU A 19 -0.78 9.10 -10.69
N LEU A 20 -1.15 10.34 -11.01
CA LEU A 20 -0.22 11.46 -11.16
C LEU A 20 -0.28 12.35 -9.92
N LEU A 21 0.83 12.50 -9.21
CA LEU A 21 0.92 13.30 -8.00
C LEU A 21 1.45 14.73 -8.25
N THR A 22 1.79 15.06 -9.51
CA THR A 22 2.13 16.44 -9.87
C THR A 22 0.85 17.28 -9.89
N PRO A 23 0.75 18.36 -9.10
CA PRO A 23 -0.48 19.13 -8.97
C PRO A 23 -0.81 19.93 -10.23
N THR A 24 -2.11 20.07 -10.47
CA THR A 24 -2.68 20.90 -11.56
C THR A 24 -3.01 22.30 -11.05
N TYR A 25 -3.37 22.42 -9.77
CA TYR A 25 -3.77 23.67 -9.12
C TYR A 25 -2.73 24.12 -8.11
N GLU A 26 -2.42 25.42 -8.08
CA GLU A 26 -1.42 26.00 -7.16
C GLU A 26 -1.79 25.81 -5.69
N ASP A 27 -3.11 25.78 -5.37
CA ASP A 27 -3.59 25.61 -4.00
C ASP A 27 -3.40 24.19 -3.42
N ALA A 28 -2.90 23.27 -4.22
CA ALA A 28 -2.50 21.93 -3.75
C ALA A 28 -1.15 21.93 -3.02
N HIS A 29 -0.28 22.91 -3.31
CA HIS A 29 0.96 23.09 -2.58
C HIS A 29 0.74 23.98 -1.34
N PRO A 30 1.40 23.69 -0.22
CA PRO A 30 1.55 24.65 0.85
C PRO A 30 2.32 25.90 0.35
N GLU A 31 1.93 27.08 0.84
CA GLU A 31 2.68 28.32 0.57
C GLU A 31 4.11 28.16 1.11
N ASN A 32 5.12 28.20 0.28
CA ASN A 32 6.55 28.03 0.57
C ASN A 32 7.09 26.59 0.67
N ALA A 33 6.30 25.54 0.37
CA ALA A 33 6.86 24.20 0.27
C ALA A 33 7.52 23.98 -1.09
N ASP A 34 8.76 23.55 -1.07
CA ASP A 34 9.53 23.21 -2.28
C ASP A 34 9.27 21.74 -2.69
N TRP A 35 7.99 21.31 -2.63
CA TRP A 35 7.60 19.95 -2.97
C TRP A 35 7.19 19.86 -4.44
N GLU A 36 7.83 18.97 -5.18
CA GLU A 36 7.54 18.76 -6.61
C GLU A 36 6.27 17.93 -6.87
N ALA A 37 5.69 17.33 -5.82
CA ALA A 37 4.48 16.52 -5.89
C ALA A 37 3.55 16.81 -4.70
N THR A 38 2.26 16.51 -4.84
CA THR A 38 1.31 16.54 -3.74
C THR A 38 1.69 15.51 -2.68
N THR A 39 1.49 15.85 -1.42
CA THR A 39 1.77 14.95 -0.29
C THR A 39 0.59 14.05 0.07
N VAL A 40 -0.56 14.24 -0.58
CA VAL A 40 -1.76 13.43 -0.34
C VAL A 40 -2.42 13.07 -1.66
N ALA A 41 -2.86 11.81 -1.78
CA ALA A 41 -3.77 11.34 -2.82
C ALA A 41 -4.81 10.41 -2.21
N GLY A 42 -6.08 10.82 -2.25
CA GLY A 42 -7.23 10.01 -1.83
C GLY A 42 -8.00 9.48 -3.03
N ILE A 43 -8.15 8.17 -3.10
CA ILE A 43 -8.82 7.44 -4.18
C ILE A 43 -10.21 7.01 -3.70
N PHE A 44 -11.25 7.54 -4.32
CA PHE A 44 -12.65 7.31 -3.96
C PHE A 44 -13.36 6.48 -5.03
N GLY A 45 -14.40 5.77 -4.64
CA GLY A 45 -15.19 4.97 -5.57
C GLY A 45 -16.13 4.00 -4.87
N ALA A 46 -17.04 3.41 -5.62
CA ALA A 46 -17.95 2.38 -5.14
C ALA A 46 -17.21 1.14 -4.60
N ASN A 47 -17.89 0.31 -3.82
CA ASN A 47 -17.38 -1.01 -3.46
C ASN A 47 -17.13 -1.84 -4.72
N ALA A 48 -16.05 -2.59 -4.74
CA ALA A 48 -15.62 -3.39 -5.89
C ALA A 48 -15.27 -2.61 -7.18
N SER A 49 -15.11 -1.27 -7.14
CA SER A 49 -14.67 -0.47 -8.29
C SER A 49 -13.21 -0.72 -8.71
N GLY A 50 -12.38 -1.31 -7.81
CA GLY A 50 -10.97 -1.59 -8.09
C GLY A 50 -9.97 -0.70 -7.35
N LYS A 51 -10.42 0.13 -6.39
CA LYS A 51 -9.54 0.97 -5.57
C LYS A 51 -8.39 0.20 -4.94
N SER A 52 -8.70 -0.90 -4.25
CA SER A 52 -7.69 -1.77 -3.61
C SER A 52 -6.77 -2.43 -4.62
N ASN A 53 -7.24 -2.71 -5.85
CA ASN A 53 -6.41 -3.31 -6.90
C ASN A 53 -5.33 -2.35 -7.42
N LEU A 54 -5.60 -1.04 -7.43
CA LEU A 54 -4.58 -0.03 -7.76
C LEU A 54 -3.49 0.05 -6.68
N LEU A 55 -3.86 -0.01 -5.40
CA LEU A 55 -2.87 -0.05 -4.32
C LEU A 55 -2.11 -1.37 -4.31
N ASP A 56 -2.81 -2.49 -4.55
CA ASP A 56 -2.19 -3.81 -4.67
C ASP A 56 -1.14 -3.87 -5.79
N ALA A 57 -1.39 -3.21 -6.92
CA ALA A 57 -0.40 -3.10 -8.00
C ALA A 57 0.91 -2.44 -7.52
N LEU A 58 0.83 -1.43 -6.67
CA LEU A 58 2.01 -0.79 -6.09
C LEU A 58 2.70 -1.67 -5.05
N VAL A 59 1.91 -2.45 -4.26
CA VAL A 59 2.44 -3.51 -3.38
C VAL A 59 3.16 -4.57 -4.19
N TYR A 60 2.55 -5.05 -5.26
CA TYR A 60 3.13 -6.06 -6.14
C TYR A 60 4.46 -5.58 -6.73
N MET A 61 4.50 -4.34 -7.27
CA MET A 61 5.73 -3.75 -7.79
C MET A 61 6.83 -3.69 -6.72
N ARG A 62 6.51 -3.21 -5.50
CA ARG A 62 7.45 -3.19 -4.38
C ARG A 62 7.98 -4.58 -4.04
N ASP A 63 7.08 -5.55 -3.91
CA ASP A 63 7.44 -6.89 -3.45
C ASP A 63 8.23 -7.64 -4.52
N THR A 64 7.93 -7.45 -5.81
CA THR A 64 8.72 -7.99 -6.91
C THR A 64 10.14 -7.42 -6.89
N VAL A 65 10.32 -6.09 -6.71
CA VAL A 65 11.64 -5.48 -6.57
C VAL A 65 12.40 -6.02 -5.35
N ARG A 66 11.73 -6.24 -4.23
CA ARG A 66 12.40 -6.69 -3.00
C ARG A 66 12.77 -8.16 -3.01
N TRP A 67 11.92 -9.00 -3.63
CA TRP A 67 11.95 -10.43 -3.41
C TRP A 67 12.18 -11.29 -4.65
N SER A 68 12.17 -10.75 -5.88
CA SER A 68 12.31 -11.55 -7.11
C SER A 68 13.54 -12.48 -7.11
N MET A 69 14.64 -12.05 -6.49
CA MET A 69 15.85 -12.88 -6.38
C MET A 69 15.75 -13.99 -5.33
N SER A 70 14.87 -13.86 -4.33
CA SER A 70 14.80 -14.79 -3.21
C SER A 70 13.60 -15.73 -3.27
N THR A 71 12.56 -15.37 -4.04
CA THR A 71 11.33 -16.18 -4.19
C THR A 71 11.30 -16.98 -5.48
N GLY A 72 12.03 -16.53 -6.52
CA GLY A 72 12.06 -17.18 -7.82
C GLY A 72 13.02 -18.38 -7.83
N GLU A 73 12.50 -19.61 -7.92
CA GLU A 73 13.32 -20.75 -8.31
C GLU A 73 13.74 -20.59 -9.78
N PRO A 74 14.94 -20.99 -10.18
CA PRO A 74 15.35 -20.98 -11.60
C PRO A 74 14.33 -21.76 -12.45
N GLY A 75 13.68 -21.07 -13.40
CA GLY A 75 12.62 -21.64 -14.24
C GLY A 75 11.24 -21.78 -13.54
N GLY A 76 11.06 -21.22 -12.36
CA GLY A 76 9.78 -21.27 -11.59
C GLY A 76 8.74 -20.23 -12.02
N GLY A 77 9.02 -19.39 -13.03
CA GLY A 77 8.11 -18.34 -13.51
C GLY A 77 7.99 -17.15 -12.58
N ILE A 78 7.00 -16.28 -12.86
CA ILE A 78 6.67 -15.09 -12.07
C ILE A 78 5.17 -15.14 -11.72
N ALA A 79 4.86 -15.14 -10.43
CA ALA A 79 3.48 -15.04 -9.99
C ALA A 79 2.94 -13.64 -10.23
N ARG A 80 1.95 -13.50 -11.10
CA ARG A 80 1.22 -12.25 -11.37
C ARG A 80 -0.28 -12.49 -11.36
N SER A 81 -1.05 -11.44 -11.40
CA SER A 81 -2.50 -11.47 -11.53
C SER A 81 -2.92 -10.56 -12.68
N SER A 82 -3.00 -11.11 -13.89
CA SER A 82 -3.52 -10.43 -15.08
C SER A 82 -4.99 -10.05 -14.90
N PHE A 83 -5.56 -9.33 -15.84
CA PHE A 83 -6.99 -9.00 -15.84
C PHE A 83 -7.84 -10.26 -16.10
N ALA A 84 -8.58 -10.68 -15.10
CA ALA A 84 -9.21 -12.00 -15.06
C ALA A 84 -10.46 -12.17 -15.96
N LEU A 85 -11.02 -11.09 -16.52
CA LEU A 85 -12.26 -11.12 -17.29
C LEU A 85 -12.05 -11.08 -18.82
N ASP A 86 -10.82 -11.13 -19.27
CA ASP A 86 -10.41 -11.16 -20.65
C ASP A 86 -9.35 -12.25 -20.84
N LEU A 87 -9.66 -13.27 -21.67
CA LEU A 87 -8.76 -14.41 -21.89
C LEU A 87 -7.44 -13.98 -22.57
N ASP A 88 -7.47 -12.96 -23.40
CA ASP A 88 -6.31 -12.45 -24.10
C ASP A 88 -5.35 -11.72 -23.15
N ALA A 89 -5.84 -11.28 -21.99
CA ALA A 89 -5.02 -10.59 -20.99
C ALA A 89 -3.93 -11.47 -20.35
N ASP A 90 -4.12 -12.79 -20.32
CA ASP A 90 -3.09 -13.72 -19.83
C ASP A 90 -1.90 -13.82 -20.79
N GLU A 91 -2.12 -13.57 -22.08
CA GLU A 91 -1.05 -13.58 -23.10
C GLU A 91 -0.27 -12.25 -23.14
N GLU A 92 -0.82 -11.19 -22.56
CA GLU A 92 -0.19 -9.88 -22.50
C GLU A 92 0.59 -9.67 -21.17
N PRO A 93 1.72 -8.95 -21.18
CA PRO A 93 2.47 -8.68 -19.95
C PRO A 93 1.71 -7.75 -19.02
N SER A 94 2.00 -7.84 -17.72
CA SER A 94 1.61 -6.85 -16.74
C SER A 94 2.72 -5.82 -16.58
N THR A 95 2.40 -4.53 -16.70
CA THR A 95 3.39 -3.44 -16.69
C THR A 95 3.23 -2.55 -15.47
N PHE A 96 4.35 -2.22 -14.84
CA PHE A 96 4.41 -1.36 -13.65
C PHE A 96 5.50 -0.31 -13.80
N VAL A 97 5.18 0.97 -13.58
CA VAL A 97 6.13 2.07 -13.76
C VAL A 97 5.98 3.08 -12.63
N VAL A 98 7.09 3.56 -12.07
CA VAL A 98 7.13 4.69 -11.15
C VAL A 98 8.03 5.79 -11.68
N ASP A 99 7.59 7.04 -11.48
CA ASP A 99 8.45 8.22 -11.56
C ASP A 99 8.74 8.70 -10.14
N LEU A 100 9.99 8.87 -9.83
CA LEU A 100 10.49 9.22 -8.50
C LEU A 100 11.35 10.48 -8.54
N MET A 101 11.26 11.30 -7.49
CA MET A 101 12.23 12.35 -7.20
C MET A 101 13.09 11.90 -6.01
N LEU A 102 14.35 11.60 -6.26
CA LEU A 102 15.31 11.17 -5.25
C LEU A 102 16.51 12.13 -5.24
N SER A 103 16.75 12.76 -4.10
CA SER A 103 17.84 13.74 -3.93
C SER A 103 17.89 14.81 -5.03
N GLY A 104 16.73 15.34 -5.43
CA GLY A 104 16.59 16.36 -6.47
C GLY A 104 16.81 15.87 -7.91
N VAL A 105 16.88 14.56 -8.12
CA VAL A 105 16.99 13.94 -9.45
C VAL A 105 15.78 13.07 -9.74
N ARG A 106 15.13 13.31 -10.88
CA ARG A 106 14.03 12.47 -11.35
C ARG A 106 14.58 11.14 -11.87
N HIS A 107 13.87 10.06 -11.53
CA HIS A 107 14.11 8.71 -12.03
C HIS A 107 12.80 8.13 -12.55
N THR A 108 12.88 7.34 -13.63
CA THR A 108 11.77 6.51 -14.11
C THR A 108 12.24 5.07 -14.07
N TYR A 109 11.58 4.25 -13.28
CA TYR A 109 11.81 2.81 -13.23
C TYR A 109 10.54 2.06 -13.60
N GLY A 110 10.67 1.05 -14.41
CA GLY A 110 9.54 0.20 -14.78
C GLY A 110 9.98 -1.19 -15.21
N PHE A 111 9.02 -2.10 -15.20
CA PHE A 111 9.16 -3.43 -15.75
C PHE A 111 7.83 -3.96 -16.27
N ALA A 112 7.91 -4.87 -17.23
CA ALA A 112 6.82 -5.68 -17.74
C ALA A 112 7.15 -7.17 -17.51
N VAL A 113 6.17 -7.94 -17.02
CA VAL A 113 6.32 -9.36 -16.70
C VAL A 113 5.17 -10.17 -17.26
N ASP A 114 5.48 -11.35 -17.76
CA ASP A 114 4.52 -12.43 -18.02
C ASP A 114 4.59 -13.51 -16.93
N ASP A 115 3.97 -14.66 -17.13
CA ASP A 115 3.96 -15.76 -16.16
C ASP A 115 5.30 -16.52 -16.09
N GLU A 116 6.19 -16.31 -17.06
CA GLU A 116 7.46 -17.04 -17.18
C GLU A 116 8.67 -16.15 -16.84
N SER A 117 8.63 -14.88 -17.26
CA SER A 117 9.83 -14.05 -17.28
C SER A 117 9.57 -12.55 -17.15
N VAL A 118 10.64 -11.81 -16.92
CA VAL A 118 10.70 -10.37 -17.11
C VAL A 118 10.83 -10.09 -18.60
N VAL A 119 9.76 -9.57 -19.20
CA VAL A 119 9.69 -9.23 -20.64
C VAL A 119 10.51 -7.99 -20.90
N GLU A 120 10.27 -6.93 -20.11
CA GLU A 120 11.02 -5.68 -20.22
C GLU A 120 11.37 -5.16 -18.82
N GLU A 121 12.50 -4.46 -18.71
CA GLU A 121 12.87 -3.71 -17.49
C GLU A 121 13.75 -2.52 -17.87
N TRP A 122 13.48 -1.35 -17.30
CA TRP A 122 14.25 -0.14 -17.61
C TRP A 122 14.42 0.78 -16.41
N LEU A 123 15.55 1.50 -16.41
CA LEU A 123 15.84 2.55 -15.45
C LEU A 123 16.44 3.77 -16.14
N TYR A 124 15.74 4.88 -16.02
CA TYR A 124 16.19 6.18 -16.53
C TYR A 124 16.41 7.14 -15.35
N THR A 125 17.41 7.99 -15.50
CA THR A 125 17.65 9.11 -14.59
C THR A 125 17.73 10.41 -15.39
N TYR A 126 17.35 11.53 -14.77
CA TYR A 126 17.28 12.81 -15.47
C TYR A 126 18.16 13.88 -14.80
N PRO A 127 19.51 13.66 -14.70
CA PRO A 127 20.38 14.70 -14.19
C PRO A 127 20.30 15.92 -15.09
N LYS A 128 20.14 17.11 -14.47
CA LYS A 128 19.95 18.38 -15.21
C LYS A 128 18.79 18.32 -16.24
N ARG A 129 17.71 17.59 -15.92
CA ARG A 129 16.50 17.40 -16.77
C ARG A 129 16.75 16.72 -18.11
N ARG A 130 17.88 16.03 -18.32
CA ARG A 130 18.18 15.25 -19.54
C ARG A 130 18.11 13.76 -19.26
N LYS A 131 17.37 13.00 -20.11
CA LYS A 131 17.29 11.54 -20.01
C LYS A 131 18.68 10.92 -20.15
N ARG A 132 19.07 10.13 -19.15
CA ARG A 132 20.22 9.22 -19.20
C ARG A 132 19.69 7.81 -18.93
N VAL A 133 19.94 6.91 -19.87
CA VAL A 133 19.64 5.49 -19.70
C VAL A 133 20.68 4.89 -18.75
N LEU A 134 20.26 4.22 -17.69
CA LEU A 134 21.14 3.38 -16.89
C LEU A 134 21.16 1.97 -17.46
N PHE A 135 19.99 1.39 -17.67
CA PHE A 135 19.85 0.14 -18.42
C PHE A 135 18.45 0.03 -19.04
N GLU A 136 18.36 -0.77 -20.08
CA GLU A 136 17.14 -1.30 -20.67
C GLU A 136 17.36 -2.79 -20.89
N ARG A 137 16.33 -3.59 -20.60
CA ARG A 137 16.28 -5.04 -20.81
C ARG A 137 15.07 -5.36 -21.67
N ASP A 138 15.28 -6.22 -22.66
CA ASP A 138 14.25 -6.83 -23.50
C ASP A 138 14.51 -8.35 -23.51
N GLY A 139 13.71 -9.07 -22.72
CA GLY A 139 13.92 -10.49 -22.44
C GLY A 139 15.32 -10.80 -21.90
N ALA A 140 16.15 -11.43 -22.72
CA ALA A 140 17.54 -11.77 -22.38
C ALA A 140 18.55 -10.70 -22.83
N GLU A 141 18.13 -9.71 -23.63
CA GLU A 141 19.01 -8.68 -24.16
C GLU A 141 19.06 -7.46 -23.23
N PHE A 142 20.29 -6.94 -23.02
CA PHE A 142 20.51 -5.77 -22.18
C PHE A 142 21.24 -4.69 -22.96
N SER A 143 20.74 -3.49 -22.84
CA SER A 143 21.41 -2.28 -23.32
C SER A 143 21.74 -1.35 -22.14
N PHE A 144 22.87 -0.66 -22.24
CA PHE A 144 23.36 0.24 -21.19
C PHE A 144 23.74 1.59 -21.78
N GLY A 145 23.36 2.65 -21.10
CA GLY A 145 23.70 3.99 -21.52
C GLY A 145 25.20 4.29 -21.45
N GLU A 146 25.57 5.43 -22.02
CA GLU A 146 26.95 5.91 -22.02
C GLU A 146 27.41 6.21 -20.57
N GLY A 147 28.66 5.82 -20.26
CA GLY A 147 29.27 6.06 -18.95
C GLY A 147 28.73 5.20 -17.80
N VAL A 148 27.93 4.17 -18.09
CA VAL A 148 27.48 3.19 -17.08
C VAL A 148 28.68 2.31 -16.66
N PRO A 149 28.93 2.14 -15.34
CA PRO A 149 30.07 1.37 -14.82
C PRO A 149 30.08 -0.07 -15.32
N ALA A 150 31.28 -0.61 -15.61
CA ALA A 150 31.44 -2.00 -16.03
C ALA A 150 30.90 -2.99 -14.99
N LYS A 151 31.00 -2.68 -13.68
CA LYS A 151 30.45 -3.49 -12.59
C LYS A 151 28.92 -3.68 -12.75
N LEU A 152 28.18 -2.64 -13.14
CA LEU A 152 26.74 -2.76 -13.38
C LEU A 152 26.45 -3.64 -14.61
N ARG A 153 27.23 -3.49 -15.67
CA ARG A 153 27.05 -4.30 -16.90
C ARG A 153 27.29 -5.80 -16.67
N GLN A 154 28.24 -6.16 -15.78
CA GLN A 154 28.55 -7.55 -15.42
C GLN A 154 27.42 -8.27 -14.69
N VAL A 155 26.54 -7.53 -14.01
CA VAL A 155 25.38 -8.10 -13.31
C VAL A 155 24.41 -8.82 -14.25
N ARG A 156 24.37 -8.41 -15.52
CA ARG A 156 23.59 -9.08 -16.56
C ARG A 156 23.85 -10.61 -16.60
N ASP A 157 25.10 -11.01 -16.49
CA ASP A 157 25.52 -12.40 -16.67
C ASP A 157 25.04 -13.35 -15.55
N ILE A 158 24.59 -12.77 -14.42
CA ILE A 158 24.03 -13.49 -13.26
C ILE A 158 22.54 -13.22 -13.03
N THR A 159 21.89 -12.45 -13.92
CA THR A 159 20.47 -12.13 -13.81
C THR A 159 19.65 -13.17 -14.56
N GLY A 160 18.86 -13.95 -13.81
CA GLY A 160 17.94 -14.94 -14.39
C GLY A 160 16.76 -14.32 -15.13
N PRO A 161 16.04 -15.12 -15.96
CA PRO A 161 14.90 -14.62 -16.73
C PRO A 161 13.75 -14.10 -15.87
N ASN A 162 13.49 -14.72 -14.72
CA ASN A 162 12.41 -14.42 -13.78
C ASN A 162 12.84 -13.55 -12.60
N VAL A 163 13.98 -12.86 -12.70
CA VAL A 163 14.51 -11.97 -11.65
C VAL A 163 14.73 -10.58 -12.22
N LEU A 164 14.35 -9.55 -11.46
CA LEU A 164 14.60 -8.16 -11.84
C LEU A 164 16.09 -7.82 -11.76
N PHE A 165 16.61 -7.18 -12.81
CA PHE A 165 17.98 -6.71 -12.85
C PHE A 165 18.29 -5.68 -11.77
N LEU A 166 17.35 -4.77 -11.46
CA LEU A 166 17.46 -3.82 -10.36
C LEU A 166 17.77 -4.52 -9.04
N THR A 167 17.08 -5.62 -8.75
CA THR A 167 17.25 -6.39 -7.49
C THR A 167 18.64 -6.99 -7.39
N VAL A 168 19.10 -7.65 -8.46
CA VAL A 168 20.44 -8.27 -8.51
C VAL A 168 21.53 -7.22 -8.41
N ALA A 169 21.39 -6.11 -9.16
CA ALA A 169 22.34 -5.02 -9.18
C ALA A 169 22.47 -4.32 -7.82
N ALA A 170 21.36 -4.09 -7.12
CA ALA A 170 21.37 -3.51 -5.78
C ALA A 170 22.06 -4.43 -4.77
N ARG A 171 21.77 -5.74 -4.81
CA ARG A 171 22.45 -6.73 -3.93
C ARG A 171 23.93 -6.89 -4.25
N ALA A 172 24.35 -6.62 -5.48
CA ALA A 172 25.77 -6.52 -5.85
C ALA A 172 26.43 -5.19 -5.43
N SER A 173 25.79 -4.42 -4.54
CA SER A 173 26.27 -3.13 -4.02
C SER A 173 26.61 -2.13 -5.12
N ASN A 174 25.69 -1.92 -6.07
CA ASN A 174 25.84 -0.95 -7.13
C ASN A 174 25.22 0.40 -6.74
N ALA A 175 26.03 1.42 -6.54
CA ALA A 175 25.61 2.74 -6.07
C ALA A 175 24.67 3.48 -7.02
N ASP A 176 24.68 3.17 -8.32
CA ASP A 176 23.80 3.85 -9.31
C ASP A 176 22.34 3.42 -9.19
N VAL A 177 22.07 2.21 -8.71
CA VAL A 177 20.71 1.63 -8.60
C VAL A 177 20.22 1.54 -7.14
N GLU A 178 21.14 1.59 -6.17
CA GLU A 178 20.82 1.47 -4.75
C GLU A 178 19.74 2.46 -4.26
N PRO A 179 19.73 3.75 -4.66
CA PRO A 179 18.71 4.70 -4.21
C PRO A 179 17.29 4.29 -4.60
N ILE A 180 17.12 3.72 -5.80
CA ILE A 180 15.81 3.25 -6.29
C ILE A 180 15.38 2.01 -5.53
N TYR A 181 16.26 1.01 -5.38
CA TYR A 181 15.98 -0.19 -4.60
C TYR A 181 15.64 0.14 -3.14
N ARG A 182 16.39 1.06 -2.52
CA ARG A 182 16.15 1.52 -1.15
C ARG A 182 14.80 2.22 -1.02
N TRP A 183 14.37 2.98 -2.02
CA TRP A 183 13.04 3.59 -2.02
C TRP A 183 11.94 2.52 -1.90
N PHE A 184 12.00 1.44 -2.68
CA PHE A 184 11.04 0.33 -2.57
C PHE A 184 11.14 -0.42 -1.23
N SER A 185 12.35 -0.61 -0.71
CA SER A 185 12.56 -1.42 0.50
C SER A 185 12.30 -0.68 1.81
N GLU A 186 12.52 0.63 1.85
CA GLU A 186 12.52 1.42 3.09
C GLU A 186 11.52 2.57 3.10
N ALA A 187 11.29 3.22 1.95
CA ALA A 187 10.48 4.42 1.85
C ALA A 187 9.03 4.17 1.41
N LEU A 188 8.71 3.04 0.80
CA LEU A 188 7.35 2.67 0.40
C LEU A 188 6.74 1.72 1.44
N LEU A 189 5.91 2.27 2.33
CA LEU A 189 5.32 1.56 3.46
C LEU A 189 3.81 1.35 3.28
N PHE A 190 3.31 0.28 3.90
CA PHE A 190 1.89 -0.06 3.89
C PHE A 190 1.39 -0.19 5.33
N ALA A 191 0.34 0.55 5.67
CA ALA A 191 -0.39 0.36 6.91
C ALA A 191 -1.48 -0.70 6.70
N GLU A 192 -1.23 -1.92 7.17
CA GLU A 192 -2.19 -3.02 7.10
C GLU A 192 -2.67 -3.41 8.50
N GLU A 193 -3.98 -3.40 8.70
CA GLU A 193 -4.62 -4.08 9.82
C GLU A 193 -4.97 -5.50 9.39
N ARG A 194 -4.21 -6.49 9.88
CA ARG A 194 -4.40 -7.92 9.54
C ARG A 194 -5.30 -8.63 10.56
N GLY A 195 -6.40 -8.02 10.96
CA GLY A 195 -7.31 -8.59 11.93
C GLY A 195 -6.64 -8.83 13.29
N THR A 196 -6.76 -10.05 13.81
CA THR A 196 -6.17 -10.42 15.12
C THR A 196 -4.68 -10.77 15.05
N ALA A 197 -4.10 -10.87 13.86
CA ALA A 197 -2.67 -11.12 13.70
C ALA A 197 -1.86 -9.88 14.12
N ALA A 198 -0.76 -10.11 14.83
CA ALA A 198 0.13 -9.02 15.21
C ALA A 198 0.73 -8.34 13.95
N PRO A 199 0.88 -6.99 13.96
CA PRO A 199 1.42 -6.26 12.82
C PRO A 199 2.76 -6.80 12.34
N SER A 200 2.99 -6.78 11.03
CA SER A 200 4.20 -7.32 10.41
C SER A 200 5.47 -6.61 10.87
N TRP A 201 5.40 -5.32 11.19
CA TRP A 201 6.54 -4.54 11.69
C TRP A 201 7.06 -5.01 13.06
N LEU A 202 6.25 -5.71 13.87
CA LEU A 202 6.72 -6.33 15.10
C LEU A 202 7.74 -7.45 14.87
N ARG A 203 7.78 -8.03 13.68
CA ARG A 203 8.63 -9.20 13.38
C ARG A 203 10.01 -8.84 12.84
N GLY A 204 10.18 -7.65 12.25
CA GLY A 204 11.35 -7.32 11.45
C GLY A 204 12.21 -6.15 11.93
N ARG A 205 11.71 -5.30 12.80
CA ARG A 205 12.46 -4.16 13.34
C ARG A 205 12.13 -3.97 14.81
N ARG A 206 13.15 -3.63 15.59
CA ARG A 206 12.93 -3.25 17.00
C ARG A 206 12.30 -1.85 17.01
N ALA A 207 11.01 -1.78 17.36
CA ALA A 207 10.40 -0.51 17.69
C ALA A 207 11.09 0.09 18.92
N THR A 208 11.38 1.39 18.87
CA THR A 208 12.04 2.08 19.99
C THR A 208 11.03 2.41 21.11
N GLU A 209 11.54 2.58 22.32
CA GLU A 209 10.73 3.01 23.48
C GLU A 209 10.04 4.37 23.19
N GLU A 210 10.74 5.28 22.52
CA GLU A 210 10.18 6.57 22.10
C GLU A 210 9.00 6.43 21.12
N GLN A 211 9.11 5.51 20.16
CA GLN A 211 8.00 5.23 19.23
C GLN A 211 6.77 4.66 19.96
N MET A 212 6.98 3.79 20.95
CA MET A 212 5.88 3.26 21.76
C MET A 212 5.24 4.33 22.64
N THR A 213 6.03 5.22 23.22
CA THR A 213 5.52 6.37 24.00
C THR A 213 4.64 7.26 23.14
N ARG A 214 5.12 7.68 21.97
CA ARG A 214 4.33 8.52 21.03
C ARG A 214 3.07 7.81 20.53
N LEU A 215 3.15 6.49 20.33
CA LEU A 215 1.99 5.70 19.94
C LEU A 215 0.92 5.68 21.06
N GLY A 216 1.35 5.54 22.32
CA GLY A 216 0.47 5.66 23.48
C GLY A 216 -0.20 7.03 23.57
N GLU A 217 0.56 8.11 23.37
CA GLU A 217 0.03 9.49 23.32
C GLU A 217 -1.01 9.68 22.20
N LEU A 218 -0.72 9.15 21.00
CA LEU A 218 -1.67 9.17 19.88
C LEU A 218 -2.99 8.50 20.25
N LEU A 219 -2.93 7.27 20.77
CA LEU A 219 -4.12 6.50 21.15
C LEU A 219 -4.90 7.17 22.27
N SER A 220 -4.20 7.72 23.27
CA SER A 220 -4.82 8.47 24.36
C SER A 220 -5.54 9.72 23.84
N SER A 221 -4.89 10.48 22.96
CA SER A 221 -5.47 11.71 22.38
C SER A 221 -6.68 11.42 21.47
N ALA A 222 -6.74 10.23 20.89
CA ALA A 222 -7.85 9.78 20.05
C ALA A 222 -9.07 9.27 20.86
N GLY A 223 -8.99 9.26 22.18
CA GLY A 223 -10.10 8.83 23.04
C GLY A 223 -10.37 7.33 23.03
N THR A 224 -9.37 6.50 22.70
CA THR A 224 -9.50 5.03 22.71
C THR A 224 -9.56 4.41 24.10
N GLY A 225 -9.25 5.20 25.14
CA GLY A 225 -9.09 4.71 26.51
C GLY A 225 -7.70 4.12 26.81
N VAL A 226 -6.86 3.93 25.79
CA VAL A 226 -5.46 3.51 25.94
C VAL A 226 -4.65 4.68 26.50
N ARG A 227 -3.81 4.43 27.50
CA ARG A 227 -2.91 5.42 28.11
C ARG A 227 -1.46 5.25 27.68
N SER A 228 -1.03 3.99 27.57
CA SER A 228 0.32 3.67 27.14
C SER A 228 0.37 2.35 26.38
N VAL A 229 1.38 2.19 25.56
CA VAL A 229 1.66 0.97 24.79
C VAL A 229 3.03 0.47 25.21
N GLU A 230 3.12 -0.81 25.54
CA GLU A 230 4.34 -1.50 25.93
C GLU A 230 4.68 -2.56 24.86
N LEU A 231 5.95 -2.62 24.45
CA LEU A 231 6.45 -3.73 23.66
C LEU A 231 7.15 -4.73 24.59
N ARG A 232 6.49 -5.86 24.84
CA ARG A 232 7.07 -6.93 25.64
C ARG A 232 7.81 -7.90 24.74
N ASN A 233 9.13 -8.01 24.96
CA ASN A 233 9.96 -9.06 24.34
C ASN A 233 9.96 -10.28 25.29
N PRO A 234 9.41 -11.43 24.91
CA PRO A 234 9.39 -12.62 25.74
C PRO A 234 10.77 -13.31 25.73
N GLY A 235 11.63 -12.88 26.56
CA GLY A 235 13.00 -13.38 26.74
C GLY A 235 13.81 -12.29 27.38
N GLY A 236 13.43 -11.92 28.64
CA GLY A 236 14.04 -10.85 29.39
C GLY A 236 15.58 -10.97 29.43
N LEU A 237 16.23 -10.33 28.48
CA LEU A 237 17.57 -9.84 28.67
C LEU A 237 17.42 -8.53 29.48
N SER A 238 17.82 -8.60 30.73
CA SER A 238 17.95 -7.44 31.60
C SER A 238 18.77 -6.35 30.92
N LYS A 239 18.49 -5.09 31.26
CA LYS A 239 19.12 -3.86 30.72
C LYS A 239 20.66 -3.82 30.84
N ASP A 240 21.34 -4.86 31.31
CA ASP A 240 22.77 -4.87 31.68
C ASP A 240 23.65 -5.76 30.82
N GLU A 241 23.15 -6.38 29.76
CA GLU A 241 24.01 -7.05 28.78
C GLU A 241 24.14 -6.18 27.53
N GLU A 242 25.17 -5.34 27.48
CA GLU A 242 25.77 -4.83 26.26
C GLU A 242 26.16 -6.03 25.39
N VAL A 243 25.33 -6.38 24.45
CA VAL A 243 25.65 -7.35 23.41
C VAL A 243 26.63 -6.65 22.46
N GLU A 244 27.90 -6.99 22.58
CA GLU A 244 28.88 -6.75 21.52
C GLU A 244 28.22 -7.15 20.20
N GLU A 245 28.30 -6.27 19.19
CA GLU A 245 27.86 -6.53 17.82
C GLU A 245 28.63 -7.72 17.25
N GLU A 246 28.20 -8.93 17.59
CA GLU A 246 28.48 -10.07 16.74
C GLU A 246 27.57 -9.93 15.51
N THR A 247 28.17 -9.42 14.44
CA THR A 247 27.65 -9.63 13.09
C THR A 247 27.40 -11.13 12.94
N PRO A 248 26.15 -11.57 12.72
CA PRO A 248 25.90 -12.99 12.48
C PRO A 248 26.50 -13.34 11.11
N SER A 249 27.72 -13.84 11.12
CA SER A 249 28.28 -14.64 10.04
C SER A 249 27.69 -16.06 10.12
N GLY A 250 26.38 -16.16 10.14
CA GLY A 250 25.63 -17.39 10.06
C GLY A 250 24.97 -17.46 8.70
N GLU A 251 25.33 -18.45 7.91
CA GLU A 251 24.61 -18.86 6.72
C GLU A 251 23.13 -19.06 7.09
N PHE A 252 22.28 -18.14 6.67
CA PHE A 252 20.83 -18.32 6.75
C PHE A 252 20.48 -19.51 5.85
N SER A 253 19.89 -20.56 6.42
CA SER A 253 19.41 -21.66 5.64
C SER A 253 18.23 -21.22 4.76
N SER A 254 18.07 -21.83 3.60
CA SER A 254 16.95 -21.57 2.69
C SER A 254 15.56 -21.78 3.34
N GLU A 255 15.50 -22.45 4.48
CA GLU A 255 14.30 -22.70 5.28
C GLU A 255 13.88 -21.48 6.11
N ASP A 256 14.81 -20.71 6.64
CA ASP A 256 14.53 -19.50 7.42
C ASP A 256 13.98 -18.37 6.54
N MET A 257 14.44 -18.29 5.28
CA MET A 257 13.94 -17.32 4.30
C MET A 257 12.50 -17.61 3.86
N ASN A 258 12.11 -18.88 3.69
CA ASN A 258 10.75 -19.25 3.30
C ASN A 258 9.69 -18.84 4.34
N ILE A 259 10.02 -18.81 5.63
CA ILE A 259 9.09 -18.43 6.70
C ILE A 259 8.80 -16.93 6.66
N VAL A 260 9.79 -16.09 6.35
CA VAL A 260 9.61 -14.63 6.22
C VAL A 260 8.76 -14.28 5.00
N ILE A 261 8.90 -15.04 3.91
CA ILE A 261 8.21 -14.84 2.65
C ILE A 261 6.72 -15.19 2.75
N GLN A 262 6.37 -16.34 3.39
CA GLN A 262 4.98 -16.75 3.58
C GLN A 262 4.18 -15.81 4.49
N ALA A 263 4.84 -15.03 5.34
CA ALA A 263 4.17 -14.05 6.22
C ALA A 263 3.89 -12.71 5.54
N SER A 264 4.43 -12.47 4.35
CA SER A 264 4.37 -11.17 3.65
C SER A 264 3.53 -11.18 2.36
N LEU A 265 3.08 -12.35 1.92
CA LEU A 265 2.23 -12.46 0.73
C LEU A 265 0.74 -12.53 1.13
N PRO A 266 -0.15 -11.86 0.37
CA PRO A 266 -1.58 -12.14 0.50
C PRO A 266 -1.86 -13.61 0.16
N PRO A 267 -3.00 -14.18 0.60
CA PRO A 267 -3.31 -15.59 0.36
C PRO A 267 -3.42 -15.86 -1.14
N LEU A 268 -2.36 -16.40 -1.71
CA LEU A 268 -2.36 -16.96 -3.05
C LEU A 268 -2.94 -18.37 -2.92
N ASP A 269 -4.20 -18.54 -3.26
CA ASP A 269 -4.93 -19.82 -3.19
C ASP A 269 -4.39 -20.93 -4.11
N ARG A 270 -3.25 -20.75 -4.75
CA ARG A 270 -2.68 -21.71 -5.71
C ARG A 270 -1.19 -22.04 -5.55
N ILE A 271 -0.59 -21.79 -4.42
CA ILE A 271 0.73 -22.39 -4.15
C ILE A 271 0.49 -23.73 -3.47
N VAL A 272 0.84 -24.80 -4.17
CA VAL A 272 0.82 -26.17 -3.66
C VAL A 272 1.53 -26.18 -2.30
N GLN A 273 0.75 -26.35 -1.24
CA GLN A 273 1.26 -26.49 0.12
C GLN A 273 2.08 -27.79 0.19
N ARG A 274 3.40 -27.68 0.07
CA ARG A 274 4.25 -28.69 0.69
C ARG A 274 4.25 -28.41 2.19
N PRO A 275 3.88 -29.38 3.04
CA PRO A 275 3.92 -29.18 4.48
C PRO A 275 5.39 -29.04 4.90
N VAL A 276 5.81 -27.82 5.16
CA VAL A 276 7.08 -27.57 5.86
C VAL A 276 6.87 -28.11 7.29
N ARG A 277 7.53 -29.20 7.66
CA ARG A 277 7.58 -29.68 9.04
C ARG A 277 8.40 -28.66 9.85
N LEU A 278 7.70 -27.70 10.43
CA LEU A 278 8.24 -26.86 11.48
C LEU A 278 8.66 -27.79 12.64
N ASP A 279 9.94 -27.79 12.99
CA ASP A 279 10.39 -28.40 14.23
C ASP A 279 9.75 -27.62 15.39
N SER A 280 8.70 -28.18 15.96
CA SER A 280 7.82 -27.57 16.96
C SER A 280 8.50 -27.38 18.33
N ARG A 281 9.83 -27.54 18.43
CA ARG A 281 10.49 -27.67 19.72
C ARG A 281 10.91 -26.39 20.40
N ARG A 282 10.90 -25.22 19.75
CA ARG A 282 11.00 -23.90 20.42
C ARG A 282 10.36 -22.81 19.54
N PRO A 283 9.10 -22.38 19.80
CA PRO A 283 8.63 -21.16 19.19
C PRO A 283 9.56 -20.02 19.67
N TRP A 284 10.19 -19.31 18.73
CA TRP A 284 10.90 -18.07 19.06
C TRP A 284 9.93 -17.16 19.79
N PRO A 285 10.30 -16.62 20.94
CA PRO A 285 9.43 -15.72 21.67
C PRO A 285 9.10 -14.52 20.80
N ARG A 286 7.81 -14.34 20.48
CA ARG A 286 7.34 -13.26 19.60
C ARG A 286 7.13 -12.01 20.44
N PRO A 287 7.59 -10.83 19.98
CA PRO A 287 7.24 -9.57 20.62
C PRO A 287 5.71 -9.41 20.70
N GLU A 288 5.21 -8.93 21.82
CA GLU A 288 3.79 -8.72 22.08
C GLU A 288 3.54 -7.25 22.42
N LEU A 289 2.54 -6.63 21.76
CA LEU A 289 2.05 -5.31 22.14
C LEU A 289 1.04 -5.45 23.25
N LEU A 290 1.25 -4.67 24.30
CA LEU A 290 0.37 -4.58 25.45
C LEU A 290 -0.16 -3.15 25.58
N PHE A 291 -1.47 -3.04 25.75
CA PHE A 291 -2.19 -1.78 25.85
C PHE A 291 -2.69 -1.60 27.28
N HIS A 292 -2.22 -0.54 27.92
CA HIS A 292 -2.61 -0.20 29.29
C HIS A 292 -3.80 0.78 29.27
N HIS A 293 -4.89 0.41 29.94
CA HIS A 293 -6.10 1.20 30.10
C HIS A 293 -6.30 1.61 31.57
N GLY A 294 -7.01 2.71 31.79
CA GLY A 294 -7.42 3.11 33.14
C GLY A 294 -6.31 3.72 33.99
N GLU A 295 -6.69 4.19 35.20
CA GLU A 295 -5.79 4.76 36.21
C GLU A 295 -5.55 3.74 37.34
N GLY A 296 -4.25 3.38 37.53
CA GLY A 296 -3.78 2.60 38.68
C GLY A 296 -3.24 1.21 38.37
N ASP A 297 -2.44 0.68 39.31
CA ASP A 297 -1.67 -0.58 39.21
C ASP A 297 -2.51 -1.87 39.14
N ARG A 298 -3.83 -1.77 39.14
CA ARG A 298 -4.74 -2.92 39.18
C ARG A 298 -5.33 -3.31 37.82
N SER A 299 -5.06 -2.53 36.77
CA SER A 299 -5.56 -2.86 35.44
C SER A 299 -4.60 -3.82 34.72
N ARG A 300 -5.13 -4.96 34.27
CA ARG A 300 -4.40 -5.88 33.42
C ARG A 300 -4.25 -5.24 32.02
N PRO A 301 -3.04 -5.23 31.43
CA PRO A 301 -2.91 -4.78 30.06
C PRO A 301 -3.62 -5.75 29.08
N LEU A 302 -4.17 -5.20 27.99
CA LEU A 302 -4.77 -5.98 26.93
C LEU A 302 -3.74 -6.28 25.85
N ALA A 303 -3.75 -7.51 25.33
CA ALA A 303 -2.94 -7.87 24.19
C ALA A 303 -3.59 -7.36 22.89
N TRP A 304 -2.80 -7.28 21.80
CA TRP A 304 -3.25 -6.84 20.47
C TRP A 304 -4.60 -7.43 20.05
N ARG A 305 -4.79 -8.75 20.22
CA ARG A 305 -6.02 -9.46 19.82
C ARG A 305 -7.25 -9.12 20.67
N GLU A 306 -7.03 -8.59 21.88
CA GLU A 306 -8.09 -8.22 22.83
C GLU A 306 -8.58 -6.80 22.60
N GLU A 307 -7.83 -6.01 21.81
CA GLU A 307 -8.18 -4.64 21.46
C GLU A 307 -9.30 -4.53 20.42
N SER A 308 -9.99 -3.38 20.45
CA SER A 308 -10.99 -3.05 19.44
C SER A 308 -10.36 -2.96 18.05
N LYS A 309 -11.14 -3.22 16.98
CA LYS A 309 -10.66 -3.06 15.61
C LYS A 309 -10.17 -1.63 15.37
N GLY A 310 -10.91 -0.60 15.83
CA GLY A 310 -10.53 0.79 15.69
C GLY A 310 -9.19 1.13 16.36
N THR A 311 -8.96 0.62 17.59
CA THR A 311 -7.67 0.79 18.29
C THR A 311 -6.54 0.14 17.51
N ARG A 312 -6.74 -1.08 17.01
CA ARG A 312 -5.72 -1.78 16.19
C ARG A 312 -5.41 -1.04 14.88
N THR A 313 -6.45 -0.60 14.15
CA THR A 313 -6.30 0.18 12.92
C THR A 313 -5.51 1.47 13.19
N LEU A 314 -5.89 2.22 14.23
CA LEU A 314 -5.19 3.47 14.59
C LEU A 314 -3.75 3.22 15.04
N THR A 315 -3.49 2.09 15.73
CA THR A 315 -2.13 1.69 16.14
C THR A 315 -1.25 1.39 14.92
N ALA A 316 -1.74 0.57 13.98
CA ALA A 316 -1.01 0.23 12.76
C ALA A 316 -0.74 1.47 11.89
N LEU A 317 -1.78 2.27 11.65
CA LEU A 317 -1.69 3.51 10.89
C LEU A 317 -0.74 4.52 11.56
N GLY A 318 -0.89 4.72 12.87
CA GLY A 318 -0.07 5.67 13.64
C GLY A 318 1.41 5.32 13.65
N TYR A 319 1.74 4.04 13.82
CA TYR A 319 3.13 3.58 13.80
C TYR A 319 3.80 3.83 12.44
N GLU A 320 3.16 3.44 11.33
CA GLU A 320 3.72 3.65 10.00
C GLU A 320 3.73 5.13 9.61
N ALA A 321 2.71 5.91 10.02
CA ALA A 321 2.68 7.35 9.79
C ALA A 321 3.84 8.08 10.49
N GLN A 322 4.15 7.74 11.74
CA GLN A 322 5.31 8.30 12.47
C GLN A 322 6.61 8.06 11.68
N ARG A 323 6.82 6.84 11.21
CA ARG A 323 8.03 6.47 10.45
C ARG A 323 8.17 7.27 9.16
N VAL A 324 7.08 7.37 8.40
CA VAL A 324 7.11 8.06 7.10
C VAL A 324 7.27 9.58 7.30
N LEU A 325 6.61 10.17 8.28
CA LEU A 325 6.73 11.61 8.59
C LEU A 325 8.14 11.98 9.05
N GLU A 326 8.83 11.08 9.77
CA GLU A 326 10.21 11.29 10.26
C GLU A 326 11.26 11.13 9.14
N ALA A 327 11.10 10.14 8.28
CA ALA A 327 12.13 9.76 7.31
C ALA A 327 11.84 10.29 5.88
N GLY A 328 10.64 10.76 5.61
CA GLY A 328 10.11 10.91 4.26
C GLY A 328 9.66 9.54 3.72
N GLY A 329 9.14 9.54 2.47
CA GLY A 329 8.66 8.31 1.83
C GLY A 329 7.17 8.36 1.52
N VAL A 330 6.57 7.20 1.27
CA VAL A 330 5.16 7.05 0.89
C VAL A 330 4.48 6.05 1.79
N LEU A 331 3.39 6.45 2.42
CA LEU A 331 2.50 5.59 3.18
C LEU A 331 1.27 5.25 2.34
N ILE A 332 1.04 3.98 2.12
CA ILE A 332 -0.14 3.45 1.43
C ILE A 332 -1.12 2.91 2.46
N VAL A 333 -2.38 3.32 2.36
CA VAL A 333 -3.45 2.89 3.28
C VAL A 333 -4.68 2.48 2.48
N ASP A 334 -5.04 1.22 2.54
CA ASP A 334 -6.33 0.79 1.99
C ASP A 334 -7.43 1.04 3.02
N GLU A 335 -8.54 1.66 2.57
CA GLU A 335 -9.69 2.02 3.41
C GLU A 335 -9.30 2.79 4.69
N ILE A 336 -8.72 4.00 4.56
CA ILE A 336 -8.28 4.83 5.70
C ILE A 336 -9.41 5.13 6.72
N ASP A 337 -10.65 5.05 6.28
CA ASP A 337 -11.87 5.22 7.07
C ASP A 337 -12.34 3.92 7.74
N ALA A 338 -11.75 2.75 7.43
CA ALA A 338 -12.16 1.48 8.00
C ALA A 338 -12.01 1.47 9.52
N SER A 339 -13.14 1.38 10.22
CA SER A 339 -13.21 1.33 11.70
C SER A 339 -12.67 2.57 12.43
N LEU A 340 -12.40 3.66 11.72
CA LEU A 340 -12.04 4.95 12.31
C LEU A 340 -13.19 5.96 12.18
N HIS A 341 -13.29 6.85 13.16
CA HIS A 341 -14.20 8.00 13.03
C HIS A 341 -13.65 8.95 11.96
N PRO A 342 -14.45 9.52 11.03
CA PRO A 342 -14.00 10.41 9.94
C PRO A 342 -13.08 11.54 10.41
N TYR A 343 -13.30 12.05 11.61
CA TYR A 343 -12.44 13.08 12.20
C TYR A 343 -10.99 12.58 12.44
N LEU A 344 -10.80 11.33 12.85
CA LEU A 344 -9.45 10.77 13.05
C LEU A 344 -8.73 10.59 11.73
N SER A 345 -9.41 10.06 10.70
CA SER A 345 -8.86 9.96 9.34
C SER A 345 -8.47 11.34 8.79
N ALA A 346 -9.33 12.34 8.96
CA ALA A 346 -9.04 13.71 8.56
C ALA A 346 -7.83 14.32 9.32
N ARG A 347 -7.66 14.00 10.60
CA ARG A 347 -6.49 14.47 11.38
C ARG A 347 -5.20 13.83 10.90
N VAL A 348 -5.19 12.53 10.59
CA VAL A 348 -4.03 11.87 9.97
C VAL A 348 -3.70 12.53 8.63
N ILE A 349 -4.68 12.69 7.74
CA ILE A 349 -4.51 13.36 6.44
C ILE A 349 -3.90 14.76 6.61
N SER A 350 -4.37 15.53 7.61
CA SER A 350 -3.90 16.89 7.85
C SER A 350 -2.41 16.96 8.20
N LEU A 351 -1.85 15.94 8.85
CA LEU A 351 -0.42 15.88 9.19
C LEU A 351 0.44 15.85 7.92
N PHE A 352 0.04 15.05 6.92
CA PHE A 352 0.78 14.96 5.64
C PHE A 352 0.68 16.23 4.81
N ARG A 353 -0.36 17.04 5.01
CA ARG A 353 -0.56 18.32 4.31
C ARG A 353 0.16 19.51 4.97
N SER A 354 0.66 19.33 6.17
CA SER A 354 1.24 20.40 6.98
C SER A 354 2.77 20.44 6.82
N GLU A 355 3.33 21.54 6.34
CA GLU A 355 4.78 21.74 6.29
C GLU A 355 5.44 21.57 7.67
N THR A 356 4.79 22.09 8.71
CA THR A 356 5.33 22.04 10.08
C THR A 356 5.43 20.62 10.60
N HIS A 357 4.45 19.76 10.25
CA HIS A 357 4.40 18.36 10.73
C HIS A 357 4.99 17.37 9.73
N ASN A 358 5.21 17.79 8.49
CA ASN A 358 5.75 17.00 7.40
C ASN A 358 6.93 17.70 6.69
N PRO A 359 8.01 18.03 7.39
CA PRO A 359 9.13 18.77 6.82
C PRO A 359 9.89 17.98 5.74
N HIS A 360 9.74 16.66 5.72
CA HIS A 360 10.43 15.77 4.77
C HIS A 360 9.60 15.42 3.53
N GLY A 361 8.41 16.04 3.36
CA GLY A 361 7.55 15.81 2.21
C GLY A 361 7.08 14.35 2.09
N ALA A 362 6.79 13.70 3.22
CA ALA A 362 6.19 12.38 3.24
C ALA A 362 4.84 12.39 2.52
N GLN A 363 4.52 11.30 1.82
CA GLN A 363 3.30 11.20 1.02
C GLN A 363 2.35 10.15 1.58
N LEU A 364 1.05 10.44 1.53
CA LEU A 364 -0.04 9.54 1.90
C LEU A 364 -0.91 9.25 0.68
N VAL A 365 -0.95 8.00 0.24
CA VAL A 365 -1.87 7.52 -0.78
C VAL A 365 -2.85 6.58 -0.12
N PHE A 366 -4.15 6.86 -0.22
CA PHE A 366 -5.14 6.05 0.46
C PHE A 366 -6.39 5.84 -0.38
N THR A 367 -7.13 4.77 -0.09
CA THR A 367 -8.49 4.58 -0.58
C THR A 367 -9.50 4.93 0.50
N SER A 368 -10.69 5.35 0.08
CA SER A 368 -11.83 5.60 0.96
C SER A 368 -13.15 5.49 0.21
N HIS A 369 -14.19 5.17 0.93
CA HIS A 369 -15.59 5.29 0.48
C HIS A 369 -16.36 6.37 1.27
N ASP A 370 -15.71 7.04 2.24
CA ASP A 370 -16.33 8.06 3.07
C ASP A 370 -16.35 9.43 2.39
N ALA A 371 -17.55 9.81 1.90
CA ALA A 371 -17.78 11.11 1.28
C ALA A 371 -17.48 12.31 2.22
N ALA A 372 -17.44 12.12 3.55
CA ALA A 372 -17.14 13.19 4.49
C ALA A 372 -15.72 13.73 4.28
N LEU A 373 -14.77 12.88 3.86
CA LEU A 373 -13.39 13.27 3.56
C LEU A 373 -13.27 14.18 2.33
N LEU A 374 -14.25 14.18 1.43
CA LEU A 374 -14.30 15.10 0.27
C LEU A 374 -14.77 16.51 0.66
N GLY A 375 -15.30 16.68 1.87
CA GLY A 375 -15.90 17.92 2.36
C GLY A 375 -15.04 18.67 3.37
N ARG A 376 -15.76 19.27 4.31
CA ARG A 376 -15.18 19.98 5.46
C ARG A 376 -15.55 19.26 6.75
N ILE A 377 -14.57 19.02 7.60
CA ILE A 377 -14.76 18.47 8.93
C ILE A 377 -14.35 19.53 9.96
N ARG A 378 -15.26 19.91 10.85
CA ARG A 378 -15.08 21.02 11.81
C ARG A 378 -14.67 22.33 11.17
N GLY A 379 -15.16 22.61 9.95
CA GLY A 379 -14.88 23.85 9.21
C GLY A 379 -13.61 23.81 8.37
N GLU A 380 -12.72 22.85 8.56
CA GLU A 380 -11.48 22.68 7.80
C GLU A 380 -11.71 21.77 6.59
N GLU A 381 -11.17 22.16 5.44
CA GLU A 381 -11.17 21.36 4.22
C GLU A 381 -10.19 20.18 4.37
N VAL A 382 -10.68 18.94 4.22
CA VAL A 382 -9.86 17.75 4.41
C VAL A 382 -8.90 17.53 3.26
N LEU A 383 -9.37 17.64 2.02
CA LEU A 383 -8.57 17.39 0.81
C LEU A 383 -8.65 18.59 -0.13
N LYS A 384 -7.52 18.93 -0.77
CA LYS A 384 -7.48 19.88 -1.90
C LYS A 384 -7.94 19.18 -3.18
N ARG A 385 -8.16 19.98 -4.26
CA ARG A 385 -8.67 19.44 -5.53
C ARG A 385 -7.77 18.39 -6.16
N ASP A 386 -6.46 18.62 -6.15
CA ASP A 386 -5.47 17.71 -6.72
C ASP A 386 -5.19 16.46 -5.86
N HIS A 387 -5.77 16.43 -4.64
CA HIS A 387 -5.66 15.26 -3.77
C HIS A 387 -6.72 14.19 -4.05
N ILE A 388 -7.72 14.49 -4.93
CA ILE A 388 -8.91 13.65 -5.08
C ILE A 388 -8.91 12.95 -6.42
N TRP A 389 -8.98 11.64 -6.34
CA TRP A 389 -9.05 10.70 -7.46
C TRP A 389 -10.29 9.82 -7.33
N PHE A 390 -10.82 9.38 -8.45
CA PHE A 390 -11.96 8.49 -8.51
C PHE A 390 -11.62 7.23 -9.27
N VAL A 391 -12.22 6.11 -8.85
CA VAL A 391 -12.15 4.84 -9.57
C VAL A 391 -13.57 4.38 -9.87
N ASP A 392 -13.82 4.14 -11.13
CA ASP A 392 -15.06 3.55 -11.61
C ASP A 392 -14.80 2.23 -12.32
N LYS A 393 -15.81 1.39 -12.43
CA LYS A 393 -15.71 0.10 -13.10
C LYS A 393 -16.81 0.01 -14.16
N ASP A 394 -16.41 -0.30 -15.38
CA ASP A 394 -17.35 -0.47 -16.49
C ASP A 394 -18.08 -1.83 -16.46
N GLY A 395 -18.99 -2.03 -17.44
CA GLY A 395 -19.77 -3.26 -17.58
C GLY A 395 -18.94 -4.50 -17.94
N GLU A 396 -17.70 -4.33 -18.37
CA GLU A 396 -16.73 -5.41 -18.65
C GLU A 396 -15.80 -5.65 -17.48
N GLY A 397 -16.01 -4.97 -16.35
CA GLY A 397 -15.26 -5.14 -15.12
C GLY A 397 -13.90 -4.45 -15.10
N ARG A 398 -13.61 -3.57 -16.07
CA ARG A 398 -12.37 -2.80 -16.14
C ARG A 398 -12.42 -1.58 -15.24
N SER A 399 -11.42 -1.39 -14.42
CA SER A 399 -11.28 -0.21 -13.56
C SER A 399 -10.61 0.93 -14.29
N THR A 400 -11.17 2.14 -14.15
CA THR A 400 -10.63 3.39 -14.69
C THR A 400 -10.38 4.38 -13.56
N LEU A 401 -9.16 4.92 -13.48
CA LEU A 401 -8.74 5.94 -12.52
C LEU A 401 -8.74 7.32 -13.17
N TYR A 402 -9.37 8.31 -12.55
CA TYR A 402 -9.39 9.68 -13.06
C TYR A 402 -9.40 10.72 -11.92
N PRO A 403 -8.78 11.90 -12.13
CA PRO A 403 -8.69 12.93 -11.11
C PRO A 403 -9.95 13.79 -11.06
N LEU A 404 -10.21 14.40 -9.90
CA LEU A 404 -11.27 15.41 -9.76
C LEU A 404 -11.04 16.62 -10.69
N SER A 405 -9.81 16.93 -11.06
CA SER A 405 -9.45 18.04 -11.96
C SER A 405 -10.14 17.96 -13.31
N ASP A 406 -10.47 16.75 -13.82
CA ASP A 406 -11.17 16.56 -15.11
C ASP A 406 -12.57 17.20 -15.12
N PHE A 407 -13.20 17.33 -13.95
CA PHE A 407 -14.49 17.97 -13.77
C PHE A 407 -14.43 19.48 -13.56
N LYS A 408 -13.22 20.09 -13.61
CA LYS A 408 -12.98 21.52 -13.40
C LYS A 408 -13.71 22.10 -12.18
N PRO A 409 -13.51 21.51 -10.98
CA PRO A 409 -14.26 21.87 -9.80
C PRO A 409 -13.93 23.31 -9.38
N ARG A 410 -14.94 24.06 -8.90
CA ARG A 410 -14.73 25.36 -8.27
C ARG A 410 -14.32 25.20 -6.81
N GLY A 411 -13.63 26.19 -6.25
CA GLY A 411 -13.14 26.14 -4.88
C GLY A 411 -14.25 26.06 -3.80
N ASP A 412 -15.44 26.59 -4.12
CA ASP A 412 -16.62 26.61 -3.26
C ASP A 412 -17.61 25.43 -3.49
N ASP A 413 -17.28 24.53 -4.39
CA ASP A 413 -18.14 23.37 -4.70
C ASP A 413 -18.27 22.45 -3.48
N ASN A 414 -19.51 22.03 -3.17
CA ASN A 414 -19.76 20.97 -2.20
C ASN A 414 -19.45 19.60 -2.84
N ARG A 415 -18.18 19.20 -2.76
CA ARG A 415 -17.67 17.97 -3.40
C ARG A 415 -18.31 16.71 -2.84
N ALA A 416 -18.50 16.64 -1.52
CA ALA A 416 -19.17 15.50 -0.88
C ALA A 416 -20.58 15.28 -1.45
N ARG A 417 -21.39 16.34 -1.53
CA ARG A 417 -22.75 16.26 -2.11
C ARG A 417 -22.73 15.88 -3.59
N ARG A 418 -21.80 16.46 -4.38
CA ARG A 418 -21.69 16.16 -5.82
C ARG A 418 -21.28 14.71 -6.05
N TYR A 419 -20.37 14.18 -5.23
CA TYR A 419 -20.00 12.77 -5.26
C TYR A 419 -21.20 11.88 -4.97
N LEU A 420 -21.89 12.08 -3.84
CA LEU A 420 -23.06 11.29 -3.44
C LEU A 420 -24.23 11.35 -4.45
N THR A 421 -24.31 12.40 -5.27
CA THR A 421 -25.30 12.51 -6.35
C THR A 421 -24.79 11.97 -7.70
N GLY A 422 -23.66 11.27 -7.74
CA GLY A 422 -23.09 10.63 -8.93
C GLY A 422 -22.52 11.60 -9.97
N ARG A 423 -22.32 12.89 -9.63
CA ARG A 423 -21.83 13.88 -10.61
C ARG A 423 -20.38 13.67 -11.02
N TYR A 424 -19.63 12.91 -10.26
CA TYR A 424 -18.26 12.53 -10.56
C TYR A 424 -18.14 11.06 -11.00
N GLY A 425 -19.26 10.34 -11.18
CA GLY A 425 -19.21 8.88 -11.30
C GLY A 425 -18.79 8.22 -9.98
N ALA A 426 -18.23 7.04 -10.08
CA ALA A 426 -17.59 6.32 -8.96
C ALA A 426 -18.50 6.06 -7.74
N VAL A 427 -19.82 6.09 -7.92
CA VAL A 427 -20.83 5.74 -6.92
C VAL A 427 -21.52 4.44 -7.33
N PRO A 428 -22.06 3.66 -6.37
CA PRO A 428 -22.81 2.46 -6.70
C PRO A 428 -24.01 2.78 -7.59
N ASP A 429 -24.17 2.06 -8.70
CA ASP A 429 -25.40 2.04 -9.49
C ASP A 429 -26.30 0.92 -8.95
N VAL A 430 -27.33 1.27 -8.19
CA VAL A 430 -28.21 0.33 -7.51
C VAL A 430 -29.55 0.28 -8.21
N ASP A 431 -29.90 -0.90 -8.76
CA ASP A 431 -31.26 -1.19 -9.18
C ASP A 431 -32.12 -1.46 -7.93
N ASP A 432 -32.85 -0.43 -7.49
CA ASP A 432 -33.67 -0.47 -6.27
C ASP A 432 -34.75 -1.57 -6.33
N GLU A 433 -35.33 -1.85 -7.50
CA GLU A 433 -36.35 -2.89 -7.63
C GLU A 433 -35.74 -4.30 -7.50
N LEU A 434 -34.61 -4.52 -8.14
CA LEU A 434 -33.87 -5.80 -8.01
C LEU A 434 -33.38 -6.00 -6.59
N PHE A 435 -32.81 -4.95 -5.97
CA PHE A 435 -32.34 -4.98 -4.60
C PHE A 435 -33.45 -5.33 -3.60
N GLN A 436 -34.61 -4.69 -3.73
CA GLN A 436 -35.76 -4.98 -2.88
C GLN A 436 -36.28 -6.40 -3.10
N ARG A 437 -36.42 -6.85 -4.37
CA ARG A 437 -36.88 -8.23 -4.69
C ARG A 437 -35.91 -9.29 -4.15
N ALA A 438 -34.63 -9.01 -4.13
CA ALA A 438 -33.64 -9.96 -3.62
C ALA A 438 -33.68 -10.13 -2.09
N LEU A 439 -34.07 -9.07 -1.37
CA LEU A 439 -34.11 -9.08 0.10
C LEU A 439 -35.50 -9.43 0.68
N VAL A 440 -36.55 -9.04 -0.02
CA VAL A 440 -37.94 -9.21 0.46
C VAL A 440 -38.61 -10.34 -0.31
N ARG A 441 -38.90 -11.45 0.36
CA ARG A 441 -39.74 -12.50 -0.21
C ARG A 441 -41.15 -11.95 -0.32
N ARG A 442 -41.68 -11.77 -1.55
CA ARG A 442 -43.10 -11.47 -1.73
C ARG A 442 -43.89 -12.62 -1.11
N VAL A 443 -44.66 -12.33 -0.06
CA VAL A 443 -45.72 -13.23 0.37
C VAL A 443 -46.72 -13.24 -0.81
N ALA A 444 -46.87 -14.39 -1.42
CA ALA A 444 -47.91 -14.57 -2.43
C ALA A 444 -49.22 -14.13 -1.79
N GLU A 445 -49.85 -13.11 -2.38
CA GLU A 445 -51.28 -12.77 -2.04
C GLU A 445 -52.05 -14.07 -2.21
N GLY A 446 -52.60 -14.55 -1.09
CA GLY A 446 -53.36 -15.78 -1.07
C GLY A 446 -54.50 -15.69 -2.06
N ASP A 447 -54.59 -16.67 -2.91
CA ASP A 447 -55.76 -16.97 -3.73
C ASP A 447 -56.94 -17.26 -2.78
N ASP A 448 -57.73 -16.23 -2.48
CA ASP A 448 -59.02 -16.36 -1.82
C ASP A 448 -60.03 -16.98 -2.78
N GLY A 449 -59.78 -18.22 -3.17
CA GLY A 449 -60.74 -19.08 -3.85
C GLY A 449 -61.64 -19.80 -2.84
N VAL A 450 -62.51 -19.05 -2.17
CA VAL A 450 -63.68 -19.68 -1.53
C VAL A 450 -64.76 -19.90 -2.59
N GLU A 451 -64.73 -21.01 -3.28
CA GLU A 451 -65.91 -21.55 -3.93
C GLU A 451 -66.83 -22.12 -2.87
N GLY A 452 -67.94 -21.42 -2.66
CA GLY A 452 -69.06 -21.94 -1.92
C GLY A 452 -69.68 -23.15 -2.61
N VAL A 453 -69.77 -24.24 -1.92
CA VAL A 453 -70.67 -25.34 -2.29
C VAL A 453 -71.86 -25.24 -1.35
N THR A 454 -72.99 -24.82 -1.94
CA THR A 454 -74.35 -25.07 -1.46
C THR A 454 -74.74 -26.45 -1.91
N GLU A 455 -74.99 -27.32 -1.00
CA GLU A 455 -76.12 -28.21 -0.71
C GLU A 455 -75.74 -29.31 0.24
#